data_e63f873d020850f43d270fada8def3c0
#
_entry.id   e63f873d020850f43d270fada8def3c0
#
_cell.length_a   1.000
_cell.length_b   1.000
_cell.length_c   1.000
_cell.angle_alpha   90.00
_cell.angle_beta   90.00
_cell.angle_gamma   90.00
#
_symmetry.space_group_name_H-M   'P 1'
#
loop_
_entity.id
_entity.type
_entity.pdbx_description
1 polymer ?
#
loop_
_entity_poly.entity_id
_entity_poly.type
_entity_poly.pdbx_seq_one_letter_code
_entity_poly.pdbx_strand_id
1 'polypeptide(L)'
;EVEKGTFKLKGYDGPVVECDKCSADMHLTTGRFGPYMKCSNDGCTNTRKILRNGEVAPPREDPVHLKELECEKSDAYFILRDGAAGIFLAASTYPKSRETRAPLVEELVRFKDRLSPKFHYLAEAPVEDPDGNKAAVRYARKSKEQYVRTDVNGKATGWNAYYKDEKWVETLAKKKATKKKATKKVAKKTVKKKIAPKKK
;
A
#
# COMPACT_ATOMS: atom_id res chain seq x y z
N GLU A 1 27.64 -31.72 -15.91
CA GLU A 1 27.14 -30.59 -15.07
C GLU A 1 27.07 -29.36 -15.98
N VAL A 2 25.84 -28.95 -16.33
CA VAL A 2 25.63 -27.70 -17.08
C VAL A 2 25.71 -26.59 -16.05
N GLU A 3 26.76 -25.75 -16.16
CA GLU A 3 26.83 -24.50 -15.40
C GLU A 3 25.55 -23.72 -15.67
N LYS A 4 24.76 -23.47 -14.62
CA LYS A 4 23.58 -22.61 -14.69
C LYS A 4 24.02 -21.24 -15.17
N GLY A 5 23.80 -20.97 -16.46
CA GLY A 5 24.26 -19.78 -17.12
C GLY A 5 23.69 -18.51 -16.49
N THR A 6 24.55 -17.54 -16.25
CA THR A 6 24.16 -16.17 -15.93
C THR A 6 23.51 -15.53 -17.14
N PHE A 7 22.25 -15.18 -17.05
CA PHE A 7 21.56 -14.42 -18.10
C PHE A 7 22.04 -12.97 -18.08
N LYS A 8 22.87 -12.58 -19.05
CA LYS A 8 23.20 -11.17 -19.33
C LYS A 8 22.14 -10.57 -20.24
N LEU A 9 21.06 -10.08 -19.68
CA LEU A 9 20.11 -9.23 -20.40
C LEU A 9 20.20 -7.81 -19.83
N LYS A 10 20.08 -6.79 -20.69
CA LYS A 10 20.10 -5.38 -20.28
C LYS A 10 19.16 -5.16 -19.07
N GLY A 11 19.72 -5.06 -17.85
CA GLY A 11 19.01 -4.78 -16.61
C GLY A 11 18.90 -5.93 -15.59
N TYR A 12 19.46 -7.10 -15.87
CA TYR A 12 19.54 -8.22 -14.92
C TYR A 12 20.76 -9.10 -15.19
N ASP A 13 21.71 -9.10 -14.27
CA ASP A 13 22.92 -9.92 -14.28
C ASP A 13 22.89 -11.02 -13.19
N GLY A 14 21.69 -11.38 -12.71
CA GLY A 14 21.51 -12.34 -11.63
C GLY A 14 21.38 -13.80 -12.11
N PRO A 15 21.37 -14.73 -11.16
CA PRO A 15 21.21 -16.16 -11.43
C PRO A 15 19.80 -16.48 -11.95
N VAL A 16 19.69 -17.63 -12.65
CA VAL A 16 18.38 -18.20 -12.99
C VAL A 16 17.59 -18.45 -11.72
N VAL A 17 16.34 -17.98 -11.68
CA VAL A 17 15.46 -18.08 -10.53
C VAL A 17 14.36 -19.10 -10.84
N GLU A 18 14.17 -20.05 -9.95
CA GLU A 18 13.08 -21.00 -10.05
C GLU A 18 11.72 -20.36 -9.68
N CYS A 19 10.70 -20.80 -10.38
CA CYS A 19 9.32 -20.39 -10.11
C CYS A 19 8.82 -21.01 -8.80
N ASP A 20 8.37 -20.19 -7.87
CA ASP A 20 7.82 -20.61 -6.58
C ASP A 20 6.48 -21.38 -6.68
N LYS A 21 5.85 -21.40 -7.88
CA LYS A 21 4.57 -22.09 -8.09
C LYS A 21 4.68 -23.43 -8.82
N CYS A 22 5.67 -23.61 -9.68
CA CYS A 22 5.79 -24.83 -10.50
C CYS A 22 7.23 -25.29 -10.69
N SER A 23 8.19 -24.68 -10.01
CA SER A 23 9.62 -25.01 -10.05
C SER A 23 10.28 -24.94 -11.44
N ALA A 24 9.58 -24.46 -12.47
CA ALA A 24 10.19 -24.19 -13.76
C ALA A 24 11.05 -22.91 -13.70
N ASP A 25 12.03 -22.80 -14.58
CA ASP A 25 12.88 -21.62 -14.64
C ASP A 25 12.09 -20.34 -14.98
N MET A 26 12.46 -19.24 -14.39
CA MET A 26 11.96 -17.93 -14.75
C MET A 26 12.94 -17.20 -15.66
N HIS A 27 12.44 -16.54 -16.69
CA HIS A 27 13.24 -15.75 -17.61
C HIS A 27 12.87 -14.26 -17.58
N LEU A 28 13.85 -13.43 -17.91
CA LEU A 28 13.64 -11.98 -17.97
C LEU A 28 12.75 -11.59 -19.15
N THR A 29 11.75 -10.81 -18.89
CA THR A 29 10.83 -10.23 -19.88
C THR A 29 10.68 -8.74 -19.63
N THR A 30 10.50 -7.95 -20.69
CA THR A 30 10.26 -6.51 -20.58
C THR A 30 8.77 -6.21 -20.80
N GLY A 31 8.16 -5.53 -19.84
CA GLY A 31 6.78 -5.07 -19.93
C GLY A 31 6.65 -3.55 -19.86
N ARG A 32 5.41 -3.05 -19.91
CA ARG A 32 5.08 -1.62 -19.84
C ARG A 32 5.71 -0.90 -18.63
N PHE A 33 5.90 -1.61 -17.53
CA PHE A 33 6.41 -1.06 -16.26
C PHE A 33 7.88 -1.41 -15.98
N GLY A 34 8.61 -1.88 -17.00
CA GLY A 34 10.00 -2.28 -16.91
C GLY A 34 10.22 -3.79 -16.94
N PRO A 35 11.47 -4.24 -16.72
CA PRO A 35 11.83 -5.65 -16.74
C PRO A 35 11.23 -6.41 -15.54
N TYR A 36 10.84 -7.66 -15.77
CA TYR A 36 10.33 -8.59 -14.77
C TYR A 36 10.65 -10.03 -15.15
N MET A 37 10.66 -10.92 -14.18
CA MET A 37 10.79 -12.35 -14.41
C MET A 37 9.43 -12.96 -14.70
N LYS A 38 9.34 -13.79 -15.74
CA LYS A 38 8.16 -14.57 -16.12
C LYS A 38 8.50 -16.06 -16.08
N CYS A 39 7.59 -16.89 -15.60
CA CYS A 39 7.75 -18.35 -15.65
C CYS A 39 7.82 -18.85 -17.10
N SER A 40 8.69 -19.81 -17.38
CA SER A 40 8.84 -20.45 -18.70
C SER A 40 7.74 -21.44 -19.03
N ASN A 41 7.03 -21.93 -18.00
CA ASN A 41 5.92 -22.87 -18.17
C ASN A 41 4.68 -22.09 -18.64
N ASP A 42 4.15 -22.40 -19.83
CA ASP A 42 2.98 -21.75 -20.43
C ASP A 42 1.70 -21.89 -19.61
N GLY A 43 1.57 -22.97 -18.83
CA GLY A 43 0.48 -23.16 -17.88
C GLY A 43 0.59 -22.34 -16.60
N CYS A 44 1.72 -21.66 -16.38
CA CYS A 44 1.98 -20.88 -15.18
C CYS A 44 2.09 -19.38 -15.48
N THR A 45 1.19 -18.58 -14.92
CA THR A 45 1.17 -17.13 -15.10
C THR A 45 2.00 -16.36 -14.09
N ASN A 46 2.86 -17.06 -13.33
CA ASN A 46 3.64 -16.45 -12.28
C ASN A 46 4.68 -15.45 -12.81
N THR A 47 4.76 -14.30 -12.17
CA THR A 47 5.72 -13.25 -12.50
C THR A 47 6.31 -12.63 -11.23
N ARG A 48 7.59 -12.27 -11.25
CA ARG A 48 8.29 -11.60 -10.17
C ARG A 48 8.95 -10.31 -10.67
N LYS A 49 8.86 -9.25 -9.89
CA LYS A 49 9.50 -7.98 -10.24
C LYS A 49 11.00 -8.05 -10.01
N ILE A 50 11.73 -7.24 -10.75
CA ILE A 50 13.13 -6.94 -10.46
C ILE A 50 13.17 -5.66 -9.63
N LEU A 51 13.86 -5.72 -8.51
CA LEU A 51 14.06 -4.60 -7.61
C LEU A 51 15.13 -3.64 -8.19
N ARG A 52 15.20 -2.42 -7.63
CA ARG A 52 16.17 -1.41 -8.10
C ARG A 52 17.63 -1.81 -7.87
N ASN A 53 17.90 -2.73 -6.95
CA ASN A 53 19.21 -3.30 -6.70
C ASN A 53 19.59 -4.44 -7.68
N GLY A 54 18.73 -4.75 -8.65
CA GLY A 54 18.92 -5.82 -9.62
C GLY A 54 18.51 -7.21 -9.14
N GLU A 55 18.05 -7.36 -7.92
CA GLU A 55 17.55 -8.63 -7.37
C GLU A 55 16.10 -8.92 -7.77
N VAL A 56 15.76 -10.21 -7.86
CA VAL A 56 14.37 -10.62 -8.05
C VAL A 56 13.60 -10.47 -6.75
N ALA A 57 12.47 -9.80 -6.82
CA ALA A 57 11.61 -9.63 -5.64
C ALA A 57 11.21 -11.01 -5.07
N PRO A 58 11.02 -11.13 -3.75
CA PRO A 58 10.54 -12.37 -3.13
C PRO A 58 9.20 -12.81 -3.71
N PRO A 59 8.84 -14.09 -3.59
CA PRO A 59 7.53 -14.60 -3.99
C PRO A 59 6.40 -13.76 -3.40
N ARG A 60 5.33 -13.58 -4.16
CA ARG A 60 4.12 -12.95 -3.63
C ARG A 60 3.35 -13.97 -2.82
N GLU A 61 2.89 -13.54 -1.67
CA GLU A 61 1.94 -14.33 -0.88
C GLU A 61 0.65 -14.55 -1.67
N ASP A 62 0.10 -15.75 -1.53
CA ASP A 62 -1.20 -16.03 -2.10
C ASP A 62 -2.28 -15.24 -1.36
N PRO A 63 -3.28 -14.74 -2.07
CA PRO A 63 -4.36 -13.98 -1.46
C PRO A 63 -5.14 -14.81 -0.43
N VAL A 64 -5.38 -14.26 0.75
CA VAL A 64 -6.19 -14.92 1.78
C VAL A 64 -7.66 -14.58 1.56
N HIS A 65 -8.48 -15.59 1.30
CA HIS A 65 -9.92 -15.43 1.09
C HIS A 65 -10.65 -15.32 2.44
N LEU A 66 -11.25 -14.18 2.72
CA LEU A 66 -12.02 -13.90 3.95
C LEU A 66 -13.52 -13.89 3.63
N LYS A 67 -14.10 -15.07 3.39
CA LYS A 67 -15.51 -15.22 2.98
C LYS A 67 -16.49 -14.67 4.00
N GLU A 68 -16.09 -14.58 5.25
CA GLU A 68 -16.86 -14.05 6.38
C GLU A 68 -16.87 -12.52 6.45
N LEU A 69 -16.12 -11.85 5.57
CA LEU A 69 -15.98 -10.41 5.53
C LEU A 69 -16.58 -9.88 4.22
N GLU A 70 -17.83 -9.47 4.30
CA GLU A 70 -18.59 -8.97 3.16
C GLU A 70 -18.12 -7.57 2.72
N CYS A 71 -18.21 -7.30 1.42
CA CYS A 71 -17.96 -5.98 0.86
C CYS A 71 -19.16 -5.05 1.14
N GLU A 72 -18.89 -3.76 1.35
CA GLU A 72 -19.94 -2.77 1.63
C GLU A 72 -20.72 -2.34 0.38
N LYS A 73 -20.08 -2.44 -0.80
CA LYS A 73 -20.59 -1.90 -2.08
C LYS A 73 -20.91 -2.96 -3.12
N SER A 74 -20.75 -4.23 -2.81
CA SER A 74 -20.98 -5.33 -3.75
C SER A 74 -21.26 -6.62 -2.99
N ASP A 75 -22.03 -7.53 -3.61
CA ASP A 75 -22.31 -8.88 -3.09
C ASP A 75 -21.06 -9.79 -3.20
N ALA A 76 -19.94 -9.29 -2.76
CA ALA A 76 -18.65 -9.95 -2.78
C ALA A 76 -18.07 -10.01 -1.36
N TYR A 77 -17.10 -10.85 -1.14
CA TYR A 77 -16.33 -10.89 0.11
C TYR A 77 -14.94 -10.30 -0.10
N PHE A 78 -14.27 -9.95 0.97
CA PHE A 78 -12.91 -9.42 0.90
C PHE A 78 -11.85 -10.52 0.80
N ILE A 79 -10.84 -10.22 0.02
CA ILE A 79 -9.59 -10.99 -0.07
C ILE A 79 -8.47 -10.11 0.46
N LEU A 80 -7.70 -10.61 1.43
CA LEU A 80 -6.49 -9.94 1.90
C LEU A 80 -5.35 -10.20 0.92
N ARG A 81 -4.71 -9.13 0.48
CA ARG A 81 -3.60 -9.16 -0.47
C ARG A 81 -2.40 -8.41 0.06
N ASP A 82 -1.22 -8.90 -0.29
CA ASP A 82 0.04 -8.17 -0.09
C ASP A 82 0.34 -7.33 -1.33
N GLY A 83 0.43 -6.02 -1.15
CA GLY A 83 0.66 -5.04 -2.21
C GLY A 83 1.95 -4.24 -2.00
N ALA A 84 2.27 -3.39 -2.96
CA ALA A 84 3.44 -2.50 -2.87
C ALA A 84 3.37 -1.49 -1.71
N ALA A 85 2.19 -1.25 -1.16
CA ALA A 85 1.93 -0.38 -0.01
C ALA A 85 1.42 -1.17 1.20
N GLY A 86 1.95 -2.38 1.42
CA GLY A 86 1.54 -3.26 2.50
C GLY A 86 0.25 -4.02 2.22
N ILE A 87 -0.30 -4.66 3.25
CA ILE A 87 -1.52 -5.46 3.12
C ILE A 87 -2.76 -4.58 2.96
N PHE A 88 -3.70 -5.07 2.16
CA PHE A 88 -4.99 -4.42 1.93
C PHE A 88 -6.08 -5.43 1.63
N LEU A 89 -7.31 -5.05 1.85
CA LEU A 89 -8.50 -5.81 1.49
C LEU A 89 -8.99 -5.38 0.11
N ALA A 90 -9.30 -6.32 -0.75
CA ALA A 90 -9.87 -6.09 -2.08
C ALA A 90 -11.07 -7.02 -2.31
N ALA A 91 -12.06 -6.56 -3.05
CA ALA A 91 -13.22 -7.39 -3.40
C ALA A 91 -12.81 -8.63 -4.19
N SER A 92 -13.41 -9.79 -3.87
CA SER A 92 -13.13 -11.08 -4.54
C SER A 92 -13.49 -11.07 -6.02
N THR A 93 -14.42 -10.19 -6.43
CA THR A 93 -14.91 -10.07 -7.81
C THR A 93 -14.15 -9.08 -8.67
N TYR A 94 -12.95 -8.62 -8.23
CA TYR A 94 -12.12 -7.76 -9.08
C TYR A 94 -11.89 -8.41 -10.47
N PRO A 95 -12.01 -7.67 -11.58
CA PRO A 95 -12.13 -6.22 -11.72
C PRO A 95 -13.58 -5.66 -11.74
N LYS A 96 -14.62 -6.51 -11.58
CA LYS A 96 -16.03 -6.07 -11.57
C LYS A 96 -16.28 -5.09 -10.42
N SER A 97 -15.94 -5.46 -9.19
CA SER A 97 -15.87 -4.55 -8.06
C SER A 97 -14.41 -4.14 -7.82
N ARG A 98 -14.18 -2.83 -7.66
CA ARG A 98 -12.87 -2.26 -7.33
C ARG A 98 -12.81 -1.78 -5.88
N GLU A 99 -13.69 -2.30 -5.06
CA GLU A 99 -13.72 -1.95 -3.65
C GLU A 99 -12.44 -2.44 -2.96
N THR A 100 -11.76 -1.51 -2.31
CA THR A 100 -10.55 -1.78 -1.54
C THR A 100 -10.53 -0.93 -0.28
N ARG A 101 -10.08 -1.49 0.81
CA ARG A 101 -9.84 -0.76 2.06
C ARG A 101 -8.65 -1.32 2.84
N ALA A 102 -8.21 -0.57 3.82
CA ALA A 102 -7.25 -1.07 4.78
C ALA A 102 -7.93 -2.09 5.72
N PRO A 103 -7.25 -3.18 6.11
CA PRO A 103 -7.76 -4.07 7.13
C PRO A 103 -7.73 -3.39 8.51
N LEU A 104 -8.75 -3.67 9.31
CA LEU A 104 -8.77 -3.33 10.72
C LEU A 104 -7.91 -4.33 11.50
N VAL A 105 -7.31 -3.88 12.59
CA VAL A 105 -6.52 -4.78 13.44
C VAL A 105 -7.38 -5.89 14.03
N GLU A 106 -8.61 -5.59 14.46
CA GLU A 106 -9.56 -6.61 14.96
C GLU A 106 -9.84 -7.72 13.95
N GLU A 107 -9.89 -7.39 12.65
CA GLU A 107 -10.07 -8.37 11.58
C GLU A 107 -8.83 -9.27 11.43
N LEU A 108 -7.64 -8.67 11.54
CA LEU A 108 -6.39 -9.45 11.50
C LEU A 108 -6.26 -10.38 12.71
N VAL A 109 -6.70 -9.95 13.89
CA VAL A 109 -6.78 -10.80 15.09
C VAL A 109 -7.71 -11.98 14.85
N ARG A 110 -8.91 -11.72 14.32
CA ARG A 110 -9.92 -12.75 14.02
C ARG A 110 -9.43 -13.82 13.03
N PHE A 111 -8.62 -13.41 12.05
CA PHE A 111 -8.14 -14.30 10.98
C PHE A 111 -6.65 -14.60 11.09
N LYS A 112 -6.04 -14.45 12.28
CA LYS A 112 -4.60 -14.62 12.49
C LYS A 112 -4.06 -15.95 11.95
N ASP A 113 -4.79 -17.03 12.13
CA ASP A 113 -4.40 -18.39 11.70
C ASP A 113 -4.31 -18.55 10.17
N ARG A 114 -4.95 -17.65 9.41
CA ARG A 114 -4.92 -17.64 7.95
C ARG A 114 -3.87 -16.69 7.39
N LEU A 115 -3.28 -15.85 8.23
CA LEU A 115 -2.26 -14.90 7.82
C LEU A 115 -0.91 -15.60 7.62
N SER A 116 -0.14 -15.12 6.64
CA SER A 116 1.27 -15.48 6.57
C SER A 116 2.00 -15.04 7.85
N PRO A 117 2.91 -15.85 8.38
CA PRO A 117 3.66 -15.56 9.62
C PRO A 117 4.31 -14.18 9.65
N LYS A 118 4.75 -13.67 8.49
CA LYS A 118 5.35 -12.33 8.35
C LYS A 118 4.40 -11.19 8.71
N PHE A 119 3.08 -11.45 8.77
CA PHE A 119 2.06 -10.45 9.12
C PHE A 119 1.46 -10.66 10.51
N HIS A 120 1.86 -11.70 11.24
CA HIS A 120 1.34 -11.96 12.59
C HIS A 120 1.54 -10.79 13.54
N TYR A 121 2.67 -10.05 13.40
CA TYR A 121 2.93 -8.86 14.21
C TYR A 121 1.83 -7.78 14.05
N LEU A 122 1.17 -7.69 12.88
CA LEU A 122 0.06 -6.74 12.66
C LEU A 122 -1.19 -7.14 13.44
N ALA A 123 -1.42 -8.42 13.66
CA ALA A 123 -2.50 -8.91 14.50
C ALA A 123 -2.21 -8.74 16.02
N GLU A 124 -0.99 -8.39 16.40
CA GLU A 124 -0.59 -8.08 17.76
C GLU A 124 -0.60 -6.57 18.05
N ALA A 125 -0.98 -5.77 17.07
CA ALA A 125 -1.10 -4.33 17.22
C ALA A 125 -2.28 -3.96 18.14
N PRO A 126 -2.25 -2.76 18.75
CA PRO A 126 -3.41 -2.23 19.47
C PRO A 126 -4.62 -2.16 18.55
N VAL A 127 -5.75 -2.74 19.01
CA VAL A 127 -7.00 -2.83 18.23
C VAL A 127 -7.71 -1.49 18.18
N GLU A 128 -7.60 -0.70 19.25
CA GLU A 128 -8.29 0.58 19.44
C GLU A 128 -7.33 1.62 20.04
N ASP A 129 -7.66 2.88 19.87
CA ASP A 129 -7.01 3.98 20.58
C ASP A 129 -7.66 4.20 21.97
N PRO A 130 -7.10 5.07 22.84
CA PRO A 130 -7.68 5.36 24.16
C PRO A 130 -9.10 5.91 24.14
N ASP A 131 -9.57 6.43 22.99
CA ASP A 131 -10.92 6.94 22.81
C ASP A 131 -11.89 5.87 22.24
N GLY A 132 -11.44 4.61 22.06
CA GLY A 132 -12.22 3.49 21.54
C GLY A 132 -12.41 3.50 20.02
N ASN A 133 -11.61 4.24 19.28
CA ASN A 133 -11.67 4.21 17.81
C ASN A 133 -10.85 3.03 17.27
N LYS A 134 -11.41 2.30 16.30
CA LYS A 134 -10.78 1.13 15.70
C LYS A 134 -9.53 1.46 14.91
N ALA A 135 -8.46 0.72 15.15
CA ALA A 135 -7.19 0.89 14.47
C ALA A 135 -7.19 0.14 13.13
N ALA A 136 -6.70 0.81 12.09
CA ALA A 136 -6.52 0.26 10.74
C ALA A 136 -5.05 0.25 10.33
N VAL A 137 -4.66 -0.78 9.59
CA VAL A 137 -3.30 -0.88 9.06
C VAL A 137 -3.07 0.18 7.98
N ARG A 138 -1.95 0.86 8.05
CA ARG A 138 -1.51 1.87 7.09
C ARG A 138 -0.05 1.62 6.67
N TYR A 139 0.36 2.27 5.60
CA TYR A 139 1.72 2.15 5.08
C TYR A 139 2.41 3.52 5.01
N ALA A 140 3.55 3.62 5.65
CA ALA A 140 4.38 4.81 5.64
C ALA A 140 5.33 4.76 4.43
N ARG A 141 5.03 5.53 3.38
CA ARG A 141 5.84 5.53 2.14
C ARG A 141 7.29 5.92 2.34
N LYS A 142 7.58 6.72 3.36
CA LYS A 142 8.92 7.23 3.65
C LYS A 142 9.79 6.17 4.31
N SER A 143 9.30 5.50 5.36
CA SER A 143 10.01 4.42 6.06
C SER A 143 9.81 3.05 5.41
N LYS A 144 8.81 2.92 4.50
CA LYS A 144 8.40 1.66 3.87
C LYS A 144 7.90 0.60 4.87
N GLU A 145 7.35 1.05 5.98
CA GLU A 145 6.85 0.19 7.07
C GLU A 145 5.34 0.27 7.17
N GLN A 146 4.74 -0.80 7.66
CA GLN A 146 3.33 -0.80 8.04
C GLN A 146 3.20 -0.36 9.49
N TYR A 147 2.19 0.44 9.77
CA TYR A 147 1.84 0.95 11.09
C TYR A 147 0.33 0.96 11.25
N VAL A 148 -0.18 1.15 12.42
CA VAL A 148 -1.62 1.27 12.66
C VAL A 148 -2.00 2.70 13.05
N ARG A 149 -3.19 3.10 12.65
CA ARG A 149 -3.74 4.44 12.87
C ARG A 149 -5.25 4.36 13.05
N THR A 150 -5.78 5.27 13.83
CA THR A 150 -7.23 5.45 13.96
C THR A 150 -7.72 6.65 13.15
N ASP A 151 -8.88 6.48 12.53
CA ASP A 151 -9.54 7.50 11.74
C ASP A 151 -11.00 7.66 12.22
N VAL A 152 -11.46 8.90 12.39
CA VAL A 152 -12.87 9.24 12.68
C VAL A 152 -13.41 10.09 11.54
N ASN A 153 -14.51 9.66 10.94
CA ASN A 153 -15.12 10.34 9.78
C ASN A 153 -14.11 10.62 8.65
N GLY A 154 -13.22 9.66 8.38
CA GLY A 154 -12.19 9.77 7.34
C GLY A 154 -11.02 10.69 7.67
N LYS A 155 -10.96 11.22 8.89
CA LYS A 155 -9.86 12.07 9.38
C LYS A 155 -9.05 11.34 10.45
N ALA A 156 -7.71 11.44 10.34
CA ALA A 156 -6.82 10.88 11.35
C ALA A 156 -7.06 11.53 12.73
N THR A 157 -7.19 10.70 13.76
CA THR A 157 -7.30 11.20 15.17
C THR A 157 -6.00 11.80 15.66
N GLY A 158 -4.89 11.41 15.05
CA GLY A 158 -3.53 11.75 15.48
C GLY A 158 -2.87 10.65 16.29
N TRP A 159 -3.62 9.62 16.70
CA TRP A 159 -3.05 8.43 17.32
C TRP A 159 -2.48 7.48 16.26
N ASN A 160 -1.29 6.96 16.52
CA ASN A 160 -0.64 5.97 15.67
C ASN A 160 0.16 5.01 16.56
N ALA A 161 0.31 3.76 16.13
CA ALA A 161 1.25 2.84 16.75
C ALA A 161 2.19 2.26 15.69
N TYR A 162 3.46 2.18 16.01
CA TYR A 162 4.55 1.69 15.17
C TYR A 162 5.18 0.46 15.80
N TYR A 163 5.52 -0.52 14.97
CA TYR A 163 6.24 -1.69 15.42
C TYR A 163 7.74 -1.41 15.43
N LYS A 164 8.38 -1.46 16.61
CA LYS A 164 9.80 -1.20 16.80
C LYS A 164 10.36 -2.13 17.90
N ASP A 165 11.52 -2.68 17.65
CA ASP A 165 12.21 -3.55 18.63
C ASP A 165 11.28 -4.63 19.18
N GLU A 166 10.56 -5.31 18.27
CA GLU A 166 9.59 -6.37 18.56
C GLU A 166 8.41 -5.96 19.47
N LYS A 167 8.12 -4.65 19.55
CA LYS A 167 7.03 -4.10 20.35
C LYS A 167 6.26 -3.02 19.62
N TRP A 168 4.99 -2.90 19.93
CA TRP A 168 4.16 -1.81 19.46
C TRP A 168 4.35 -0.58 20.36
N VAL A 169 4.70 0.55 19.75
CA VAL A 169 4.89 1.84 20.42
C VAL A 169 3.83 2.81 19.94
N GLU A 170 2.96 3.20 20.87
CA GLU A 170 1.90 4.18 20.61
C GLU A 170 2.45 5.61 20.62
N THR A 171 1.95 6.43 19.72
CA THR A 171 2.31 7.84 19.62
C THR A 171 1.08 8.70 19.36
N LEU A 172 0.93 9.79 20.08
CA LEU A 172 -0.03 10.85 19.79
C LEU A 172 0.67 11.96 19.03
N ALA A 173 0.27 12.19 17.78
CA ALA A 173 0.77 13.35 17.05
C ALA A 173 0.29 14.63 17.76
N LYS A 174 1.21 15.43 18.26
CA LYS A 174 0.89 16.79 18.76
C LYS A 174 0.14 17.52 17.63
N LYS A 175 -1.12 17.93 17.87
CA LYS A 175 -1.88 18.76 16.93
C LYS A 175 -1.01 19.96 16.60
N LYS A 176 -0.48 20.06 15.38
CA LYS A 176 0.16 21.28 14.89
C LYS A 176 -0.91 22.36 14.97
N ALA A 177 -0.72 23.33 15.85
CA ALA A 177 -1.56 24.50 15.89
C ALA A 177 -1.53 25.10 14.50
N THR A 178 -2.64 25.05 13.79
CA THR A 178 -2.80 25.72 12.51
C THR A 178 -2.70 27.20 12.76
N LYS A 179 -1.53 27.79 12.52
CA LYS A 179 -1.39 29.24 12.38
C LYS A 179 -2.35 29.66 11.27
N LYS A 180 -3.52 30.18 11.66
CA LYS A 180 -4.43 30.86 10.74
C LYS A 180 -3.61 31.97 10.10
N LYS A 181 -3.26 31.81 8.83
CA LYS A 181 -2.76 32.91 8.00
C LYS A 181 -3.90 33.95 7.94
N ALA A 182 -3.74 35.03 8.69
CA ALA A 182 -4.58 36.19 8.53
C ALA A 182 -4.35 36.72 7.12
N THR A 183 -5.32 36.50 6.24
CA THR A 183 -5.34 37.10 4.91
C THR A 183 -5.54 38.60 5.09
N LYS A 184 -4.46 39.37 5.00
CA LYS A 184 -4.52 40.82 4.80
C LYS A 184 -5.28 41.08 3.50
N LYS A 185 -6.52 41.51 3.61
CA LYS A 185 -7.27 42.17 2.51
C LYS A 185 -6.53 43.42 2.12
N VAL A 186 -5.80 43.41 1.02
CA VAL A 186 -5.30 44.60 0.35
C VAL A 186 -6.50 45.26 -0.35
N ALA A 187 -6.96 46.39 0.20
CA ALA A 187 -7.96 47.23 -0.43
C ALA A 187 -7.38 47.80 -1.73
N LYS A 188 -7.88 47.37 -2.89
CA LYS A 188 -7.59 48.02 -4.16
C LYS A 188 -8.29 49.36 -4.19
N LYS A 189 -7.51 50.46 -4.06
CA LYS A 189 -7.95 51.80 -4.40
C LYS A 189 -8.21 51.88 -5.91
N THR A 190 -9.46 52.07 -6.27
CA THR A 190 -9.89 52.41 -7.64
C THR A 190 -9.52 53.87 -7.93
N VAL A 191 -8.53 54.08 -8.77
CA VAL A 191 -8.23 55.40 -9.35
C VAL A 191 -9.19 55.64 -10.50
N LYS A 192 -10.17 56.52 -10.29
CA LYS A 192 -11.04 57.07 -11.36
C LYS A 192 -10.20 58.01 -12.24
N LYS A 193 -9.91 57.60 -13.46
CA LYS A 193 -9.32 58.42 -14.50
C LYS A 193 -10.44 59.29 -15.13
N LYS A 194 -10.46 60.57 -14.85
CA LYS A 194 -11.34 61.55 -15.54
C LYS A 194 -10.88 61.67 -16.98
N ILE A 195 -11.79 61.38 -17.90
CA ILE A 195 -11.61 61.70 -19.33
C ILE A 195 -12.18 63.11 -19.55
N ALA A 196 -11.34 64.01 -20.01
CA ALA A 196 -11.74 65.35 -20.44
C ALA A 196 -12.28 65.30 -21.90
N PRO A 197 -13.30 66.09 -22.25
CA PRO A 197 -13.84 66.10 -23.60
C PRO A 197 -12.97 66.94 -24.54
N LYS A 198 -12.65 66.39 -25.71
CA LYS A 198 -12.08 67.13 -26.82
C LYS A 198 -13.17 67.91 -27.55
N LYS A 199 -12.99 69.22 -27.64
CA LYS A 199 -13.71 70.11 -28.56
C LYS A 199 -13.12 70.01 -29.95
N LYS A 200 -14.06 70.05 -30.94
CA LYS A 200 -13.97 70.22 -32.40
C LYS A 200 -13.36 69.06 -33.16
#